data_010c5fc5c588ff453d3c025fc1fffcc9
#
_entry.id   010c5fc5c588ff453d3c025fc1fffcc9
#
_cell.length_a   1.000
_cell.length_b   1.000
_cell.length_c   1.000
_cell.angle_alpha   90.00
_cell.angle_beta   90.00
_cell.angle_gamma   90.00
#
_symmetry.space_group_name_H-M   'P 1'
#
loop_
_entity.id
_entity.type
_entity.pdbx_description
1 polymer ?
#
loop_
_entity_poly.entity_id
_entity_poly.type
_entity_poly.pdbx_seq_one_letter_code
_entity_poly.pdbx_strand_id
1 'polypeptide(L)'
;MMAIMVAYGSFLKEDSNIAKDAVIIAFSDFAISVLSGIVLFTTMSGTGQLDNMSSSGIATAFIIYPQSIVLLTNSGVANAVFAFVFYFCLCTLVIDSAFSIIEGVSTAVSDKFHLSHKKTTLVLCIVASILSLWFVTGAGLAWLDIVDNWCNAYSLILVGILEAITIGWLFDPKKVLKEVNRNTEGFKMPAWWFVTSIKILAPISLTGFFIWNLVSLF
;
A
#
# COMPACT_ATOMS: atom_id res chain seq x y z
N MET A 1 -1.97 4.02 2.53
CA MET A 1 -3.19 4.52 1.88
C MET A 1 -2.99 5.83 1.11
N MET A 2 -2.09 6.72 1.46
CA MET A 2 -1.68 7.92 0.69
C MET A 2 -2.85 8.70 0.04
N ALA A 3 -4.03 8.75 0.70
CA ALA A 3 -5.25 9.37 0.19
C ALA A 3 -5.77 8.85 -1.19
N ILE A 4 -5.19 7.78 -1.74
CA ILE A 4 -5.57 7.21 -3.05
C ILE A 4 -7.04 6.79 -3.05
N MET A 5 -7.51 6.19 -1.94
CA MET A 5 -8.91 5.78 -1.82
C MET A 5 -9.88 6.95 -1.79
N VAL A 6 -9.46 8.13 -1.36
CA VAL A 6 -10.28 9.36 -1.44
C VAL A 6 -10.46 9.76 -2.90
N ALA A 7 -9.40 9.71 -3.71
CA ALA A 7 -9.49 9.97 -5.14
C ALA A 7 -10.37 8.93 -5.84
N TYR A 8 -10.20 7.64 -5.56
CA TYR A 8 -11.08 6.60 -6.11
C TYR A 8 -12.54 6.73 -5.67
N GLY A 9 -12.78 7.21 -4.44
CA GLY A 9 -14.12 7.50 -3.97
C GLY A 9 -14.87 8.51 -4.84
N SER A 10 -14.16 9.44 -5.48
CA SER A 10 -14.77 10.42 -6.40
C SER A 10 -15.28 9.82 -7.71
N PHE A 11 -14.82 8.63 -8.08
CA PHE A 11 -15.24 7.89 -9.28
C PHE A 11 -16.30 6.82 -9.00
N LEU A 12 -16.66 6.59 -7.72
CA LEU A 12 -17.69 5.64 -7.34
C LEU A 12 -19.07 6.09 -7.84
N LYS A 13 -19.84 5.13 -8.32
CA LYS A 13 -21.25 5.38 -8.69
C LYS A 13 -22.09 5.62 -7.44
N GLU A 14 -23.17 6.39 -7.59
CA GLU A 14 -24.08 6.72 -6.48
C GLU A 14 -24.78 5.50 -5.86
N ASP A 15 -24.92 4.40 -6.61
CA ASP A 15 -25.55 3.14 -6.21
C ASP A 15 -24.57 2.12 -5.61
N SER A 16 -23.29 2.45 -5.45
CA SER A 16 -22.25 1.56 -4.90
C SER A 16 -22.50 1.24 -3.42
N ASN A 17 -22.26 -0.03 -3.05
CA ASN A 17 -22.36 -0.49 -1.66
C ASN A 17 -20.99 -0.39 -0.97
N ILE A 18 -20.68 0.80 -0.47
CA ILE A 18 -19.37 1.14 0.12
C ILE A 18 -19.01 0.22 1.29
N ALA A 19 -19.98 -0.13 2.15
CA ALA A 19 -19.72 -0.99 3.31
C ALA A 19 -19.30 -2.40 2.89
N LYS A 20 -19.96 -2.98 1.91
CA LYS A 20 -19.62 -4.31 1.35
C LYS A 20 -18.25 -4.29 0.69
N ASP A 21 -17.99 -3.29 -0.13
CA ASP A 21 -16.71 -3.16 -0.85
C ASP A 21 -15.55 -2.99 0.13
N ALA A 22 -15.71 -2.17 1.17
CA ALA A 22 -14.69 -2.00 2.21
C ALA A 22 -14.37 -3.31 2.96
N VAL A 23 -15.39 -4.12 3.29
CA VAL A 23 -15.19 -5.43 3.94
C VAL A 23 -14.48 -6.39 3.01
N ILE A 24 -14.87 -6.46 1.73
CA ILE A 24 -14.24 -7.33 0.73
C ILE A 24 -12.76 -6.95 0.56
N ILE A 25 -12.47 -5.66 0.40
CA ILE A 25 -11.08 -5.17 0.25
C ILE A 25 -10.25 -5.52 1.48
N ALA A 26 -10.73 -5.20 2.68
CA ALA A 26 -10.00 -5.46 3.92
C ALA A 26 -9.77 -6.96 4.17
N PHE A 27 -10.77 -7.81 3.90
CA PHE A 27 -10.62 -9.25 4.05
C PHE A 27 -9.67 -9.84 3.01
N SER A 28 -9.75 -9.40 1.76
CA SER A 28 -8.87 -9.84 0.68
C SER A 28 -7.42 -9.45 0.96
N ASP A 29 -7.18 -8.22 1.40
CA ASP A 29 -5.85 -7.72 1.77
C ASP A 29 -5.24 -8.56 2.91
N PHE A 30 -6.01 -8.80 3.97
CA PHE A 30 -5.59 -9.65 5.08
C PHE A 30 -5.29 -11.10 4.62
N ALA A 31 -6.17 -11.70 3.82
CA ALA A 31 -6.01 -13.06 3.34
C ALA A 31 -4.75 -13.20 2.45
N ILE A 32 -4.53 -12.25 1.53
CA ILE A 32 -3.36 -12.23 0.66
C ILE A 32 -2.08 -12.02 1.48
N SER A 33 -2.11 -11.14 2.48
CA SER A 33 -0.95 -10.88 3.35
C SER A 33 -0.55 -12.12 4.15
N VAL A 34 -1.52 -12.85 4.71
CA VAL A 34 -1.26 -14.10 5.43
C VAL A 34 -0.71 -15.17 4.47
N LEU A 35 -1.31 -15.32 3.29
CA LEU A 35 -0.86 -16.28 2.28
C LEU A 35 0.56 -15.97 1.82
N SER A 36 0.86 -14.70 1.55
CA SER A 36 2.19 -14.23 1.17
C SER A 36 3.23 -14.52 2.27
N GLY A 37 2.88 -14.30 3.53
CA GLY A 37 3.73 -14.65 4.66
C GLY A 37 4.02 -16.15 4.72
N ILE A 38 3.01 -17.01 4.56
CA ILE A 38 3.19 -18.47 4.54
C ILE A 38 4.12 -18.87 3.40
N VAL A 39 3.91 -18.34 2.19
CA VAL A 39 4.76 -18.65 1.03
C VAL A 39 6.19 -18.20 1.29
N LEU A 40 6.41 -17.00 1.81
CA LEU A 40 7.74 -16.49 2.14
C LEU A 40 8.46 -17.40 3.14
N PHE A 41 7.84 -17.67 4.30
CA PHE A 41 8.46 -18.46 5.36
C PHE A 41 8.71 -19.90 4.93
N THR A 42 7.80 -20.54 4.20
CA THR A 42 7.99 -21.91 3.70
C THR A 42 9.10 -21.99 2.66
N THR A 43 9.20 -21.02 1.76
CA THR A 43 10.26 -20.97 0.76
C THR A 43 11.61 -20.77 1.42
N MET A 44 11.74 -19.83 2.36
CA MET A 44 12.99 -19.55 3.06
C MET A 44 13.41 -20.70 3.96
N SER A 45 12.46 -21.38 4.63
CA SER A 45 12.74 -22.57 5.41
C SER A 45 13.21 -23.73 4.55
N GLY A 46 12.54 -23.98 3.42
CA GLY A 46 12.89 -25.05 2.49
C GLY A 46 14.24 -24.85 1.79
N THR A 47 14.66 -23.62 1.62
CA THR A 47 15.96 -23.27 1.01
C THR A 47 17.09 -23.00 2.01
N GLY A 48 16.80 -23.09 3.33
CA GLY A 48 17.78 -22.79 4.38
C GLY A 48 18.19 -21.32 4.48
N GLN A 49 17.36 -20.40 4.00
CA GLN A 49 17.62 -18.96 3.95
C GLN A 49 16.99 -18.16 5.11
N LEU A 50 16.46 -18.83 6.13
CA LEU A 50 15.80 -18.17 7.26
C LEU A 50 16.68 -17.13 7.98
N ASP A 51 17.98 -17.45 8.13
CA ASP A 51 18.94 -16.56 8.80
C ASP A 51 19.28 -15.30 7.98
N ASN A 52 18.94 -15.30 6.69
CA ASN A 52 19.14 -14.19 5.77
C ASN A 52 17.91 -13.29 5.64
N MET A 53 16.89 -13.45 6.50
CA MET A 53 15.72 -12.58 6.47
C MET A 53 16.12 -11.13 6.68
N SER A 54 15.72 -10.29 5.74
CA SER A 54 15.87 -8.84 5.82
C SER A 54 14.56 -8.18 6.23
N SER A 55 14.65 -7.12 7.02
CA SER A 55 13.51 -6.24 7.29
C SER A 55 13.12 -5.39 6.07
N SER A 56 14.00 -5.32 5.07
CA SER A 56 13.76 -4.59 3.82
C SER A 56 12.95 -5.44 2.83
N GLY A 57 11.80 -4.93 2.40
CA GLY A 57 10.99 -5.55 1.35
C GLY A 57 11.73 -5.61 0.00
N ILE A 58 12.54 -4.60 -0.28
CA ILE A 58 13.35 -4.50 -1.50
C ILE A 58 14.45 -5.57 -1.51
N ALA A 59 15.20 -5.70 -0.41
CA ALA A 59 16.22 -6.75 -0.29
C ALA A 59 15.58 -8.15 -0.38
N THR A 60 14.42 -8.35 0.22
CA THR A 60 13.68 -9.59 0.10
C THR A 60 13.31 -9.90 -1.35
N ALA A 61 12.76 -8.93 -2.10
CA ALA A 61 12.31 -9.14 -3.48
C ALA A 61 13.47 -9.34 -4.47
N PHE A 62 14.57 -8.63 -4.31
CA PHE A 62 15.64 -8.58 -5.31
C PHE A 62 16.93 -9.34 -4.94
N ILE A 63 17.08 -9.73 -3.69
CA ILE A 63 18.24 -10.51 -3.23
C ILE A 63 17.79 -11.89 -2.75
N ILE A 64 16.86 -11.96 -1.79
CA ILE A 64 16.50 -13.21 -1.12
C ILE A 64 15.68 -14.12 -2.04
N TYR A 65 14.65 -13.61 -2.71
CA TYR A 65 13.83 -14.41 -3.62
C TYR A 65 14.61 -15.01 -4.78
N PRO A 66 15.50 -14.27 -5.50
CA PRO A 66 16.34 -14.87 -6.54
C PRO A 66 17.20 -16.01 -6.03
N GLN A 67 17.84 -15.84 -4.86
CA GLN A 67 18.64 -16.90 -4.23
C GLN A 67 17.80 -18.12 -3.88
N SER A 68 16.64 -17.91 -3.31
CA SER A 68 15.71 -18.98 -2.96
C SER A 68 15.18 -19.73 -4.18
N ILE A 69 14.86 -19.02 -5.27
CA ILE A 69 14.37 -19.60 -6.52
C ILE A 69 15.41 -20.52 -7.15
N VAL A 70 16.69 -20.15 -7.12
CA VAL A 70 17.77 -21.00 -7.65
C VAL A 70 17.91 -22.30 -6.88
N LEU A 71 17.56 -22.31 -5.59
CA LEU A 71 17.63 -23.47 -4.70
C LEU A 71 16.35 -24.33 -4.68
N LEU A 72 15.26 -23.89 -5.33
CA LEU A 72 13.97 -24.59 -5.30
C LEU A 72 14.03 -25.98 -5.95
N THR A 73 14.71 -26.10 -7.08
CA THR A 73 14.81 -27.39 -7.79
C THR A 73 16.22 -27.56 -8.38
N ASN A 74 16.55 -28.83 -8.69
CA ASN A 74 17.80 -29.15 -9.39
C ASN A 74 17.73 -28.86 -10.91
N SER A 75 16.57 -28.43 -11.42
CA SER A 75 16.35 -28.13 -12.83
C SER A 75 16.45 -26.64 -13.09
N GLY A 76 17.48 -26.20 -13.83
CA GLY A 76 17.66 -24.80 -14.21
C GLY A 76 16.48 -24.23 -15.03
N VAL A 77 15.84 -25.07 -15.86
CA VAL A 77 14.67 -24.65 -16.64
C VAL A 77 13.47 -24.38 -15.74
N ALA A 78 13.19 -25.27 -14.76
CA ALA A 78 12.11 -25.07 -13.82
C ALA A 78 12.32 -23.80 -12.99
N ASN A 79 13.53 -23.57 -12.49
CA ASN A 79 13.88 -22.36 -11.73
C ASN A 79 13.72 -21.09 -12.59
N ALA A 80 14.08 -21.12 -13.86
CA ALA A 80 13.92 -20.00 -14.79
C ALA A 80 12.42 -19.67 -15.03
N VAL A 81 11.58 -20.70 -15.19
CA VAL A 81 10.14 -20.52 -15.36
C VAL A 81 9.53 -19.91 -14.08
N PHE A 82 9.89 -20.42 -12.90
CA PHE A 82 9.46 -19.84 -11.62
C PHE A 82 9.88 -18.38 -11.48
N ALA A 83 11.14 -18.06 -11.77
CA ALA A 83 11.64 -16.69 -11.74
C ALA A 83 10.85 -15.77 -12.69
N PHE A 84 10.64 -16.23 -13.92
CA PHE A 84 9.87 -15.45 -14.90
C PHE A 84 8.45 -15.16 -14.42
N VAL A 85 7.72 -16.18 -13.97
CA VAL A 85 6.35 -16.00 -13.46
C VAL A 85 6.32 -15.06 -12.25
N PHE A 86 7.22 -15.26 -11.29
CA PHE A 86 7.31 -14.43 -10.09
C PHE A 86 7.55 -12.95 -10.45
N TYR A 87 8.58 -12.66 -11.24
CA TYR A 87 8.90 -11.29 -11.59
C TYR A 87 7.90 -10.65 -12.55
N PHE A 88 7.25 -11.45 -13.40
CA PHE A 88 6.14 -10.96 -14.23
C PHE A 88 4.96 -10.54 -13.38
N CYS A 89 4.55 -11.34 -12.38
CA CYS A 89 3.53 -10.96 -11.41
C CYS A 89 3.93 -9.72 -10.62
N LEU A 90 5.19 -9.66 -10.16
CA LEU A 90 5.69 -8.50 -9.42
C LEU A 90 5.64 -7.22 -10.27
N CYS A 91 6.02 -7.29 -11.55
CA CYS A 91 5.91 -6.16 -12.47
C CYS A 91 4.46 -5.70 -12.66
N THR A 92 3.50 -6.61 -12.80
CA THR A 92 2.08 -6.24 -12.94
C THR A 92 1.56 -5.54 -11.70
N LEU A 93 1.93 -6.00 -10.50
CA LEU A 93 1.56 -5.36 -9.23
C LEU A 93 2.17 -3.96 -9.07
N VAL A 94 3.44 -3.80 -9.48
CA VAL A 94 4.13 -2.49 -9.43
C VAL A 94 3.47 -1.50 -10.39
N ILE A 95 3.10 -1.93 -11.60
CA ILE A 95 2.41 -1.09 -12.58
C ILE A 95 1.07 -0.61 -12.03
N ASP A 96 0.26 -1.50 -11.46
CA ASP A 96 -1.03 -1.17 -10.86
C ASP A 96 -0.89 -0.16 -9.71
N SER A 97 0.09 -0.39 -8.82
CA SER A 97 0.40 0.54 -7.73
C SER A 97 0.86 1.91 -8.23
N ALA A 98 1.69 1.96 -9.28
CA ALA A 98 2.16 3.20 -9.88
C ALA A 98 1.00 4.00 -10.49
N PHE A 99 0.08 3.33 -11.21
CA PHE A 99 -1.13 3.97 -11.72
C PHE A 99 -1.97 4.57 -10.60
N SER A 100 -2.19 3.82 -9.53
CA SER A 100 -3.00 4.26 -8.39
C SER A 100 -2.42 5.51 -7.71
N ILE A 101 -1.10 5.56 -7.52
CA ILE A 101 -0.43 6.71 -6.90
C ILE A 101 -0.51 7.94 -7.83
N ILE A 102 -0.21 7.77 -9.12
CA ILE A 102 -0.25 8.87 -10.09
C ILE A 102 -1.67 9.41 -10.22
N GLU A 103 -2.68 8.54 -10.27
CA GLU A 103 -4.08 8.93 -10.36
C GLU A 103 -4.52 9.72 -9.12
N GLY A 104 -4.17 9.26 -7.91
CA GLY A 104 -4.48 9.97 -6.67
C GLY A 104 -3.88 11.37 -6.62
N VAL A 105 -2.61 11.51 -6.96
CA VAL A 105 -1.92 12.81 -6.98
C VAL A 105 -2.45 13.69 -8.12
N SER A 106 -2.67 13.13 -9.31
CA SER A 106 -3.17 13.86 -10.48
C SER A 106 -4.56 14.44 -10.23
N THR A 107 -5.46 13.68 -9.63
CA THR A 107 -6.80 14.13 -9.25
C THR A 107 -6.71 15.28 -8.25
N ALA A 108 -5.93 15.14 -7.18
CA ALA A 108 -5.79 16.18 -6.17
C ALA A 108 -5.20 17.49 -6.74
N VAL A 109 -4.21 17.40 -7.63
CA VAL A 109 -3.57 18.56 -8.25
C VAL A 109 -4.49 19.22 -9.27
N SER A 110 -5.15 18.42 -10.12
CA SER A 110 -6.07 18.97 -11.14
C SER A 110 -7.27 19.66 -10.51
N ASP A 111 -7.83 19.11 -9.44
CA ASP A 111 -8.95 19.71 -8.72
C ASP A 111 -8.55 21.03 -8.04
N LYS A 112 -7.40 21.04 -7.37
CA LYS A 112 -6.93 22.23 -6.64
C LYS A 112 -6.58 23.39 -7.57
N PHE A 113 -5.94 23.10 -8.71
CA PHE A 113 -5.44 24.13 -9.64
C PHE A 113 -6.32 24.31 -10.88
N HIS A 114 -7.45 23.60 -10.96
CA HIS A 114 -8.37 23.61 -12.11
C HIS A 114 -7.68 23.31 -13.45
N LEU A 115 -6.71 22.37 -13.41
CA LEU A 115 -5.92 21.96 -14.58
C LEU A 115 -6.58 20.78 -15.30
N SER A 116 -6.25 20.64 -16.58
CA SER A 116 -6.68 19.46 -17.33
C SER A 116 -6.00 18.20 -16.79
N HIS A 117 -6.79 17.19 -16.35
CA HIS A 117 -6.32 15.93 -15.80
C HIS A 117 -5.25 15.26 -16.68
N LYS A 118 -5.46 15.19 -18.00
CA LYS A 118 -4.49 14.59 -18.94
C LYS A 118 -3.12 15.30 -18.92
N LYS A 119 -3.10 16.63 -18.85
CA LYS A 119 -1.84 17.40 -18.81
C LYS A 119 -1.14 17.21 -17.47
N THR A 120 -1.89 17.21 -16.38
CA THR A 120 -1.36 17.01 -15.02
C THR A 120 -0.75 15.62 -14.90
N THR A 121 -1.44 14.58 -15.34
CA THR A 121 -0.93 13.21 -15.34
C THR A 121 0.36 13.08 -16.17
N LEU A 122 0.38 13.65 -17.38
CA LEU A 122 1.57 13.61 -18.24
C LEU A 122 2.78 14.28 -17.57
N VAL A 123 2.61 15.46 -16.99
CA VAL A 123 3.67 16.17 -16.29
C VAL A 123 4.16 15.38 -15.09
N LEU A 124 3.25 14.84 -14.29
CA LEU A 124 3.62 13.99 -13.15
C LEU A 124 4.39 12.75 -13.57
N CYS A 125 3.98 12.07 -14.64
CA CYS A 125 4.72 10.91 -15.16
C CYS A 125 6.14 11.29 -15.63
N ILE A 126 6.30 12.43 -16.32
CA ILE A 126 7.62 12.90 -16.76
C ILE A 126 8.50 13.23 -15.55
N VAL A 127 7.98 13.97 -14.58
CA VAL A 127 8.73 14.32 -13.36
C VAL A 127 9.11 13.06 -12.57
N ALA A 128 8.17 12.14 -12.38
CA ALA A 128 8.43 10.87 -11.68
C ALA A 128 9.50 10.05 -12.43
N SER A 129 9.44 9.98 -13.75
CA SER A 129 10.44 9.27 -14.56
C SER A 129 11.85 9.88 -14.44
N ILE A 130 11.94 11.21 -14.44
CA ILE A 130 13.23 11.90 -14.24
C ILE A 130 13.78 11.62 -12.83
N LEU A 131 12.94 11.73 -11.81
CA LEU A 131 13.35 11.45 -10.43
C LEU A 131 13.74 9.98 -10.22
N SER A 132 13.09 9.05 -10.92
CA SER A 132 13.41 7.62 -10.83
C SER A 132 14.79 7.26 -11.40
N LEU A 133 15.36 8.08 -12.28
CA LEU A 133 16.71 7.88 -12.79
C LEU A 133 17.78 7.92 -11.68
N TRP A 134 17.50 8.62 -10.59
CA TRP A 134 18.39 8.63 -9.43
C TRP A 134 18.60 7.24 -8.84
N PHE A 135 17.56 6.41 -8.86
CA PHE A 135 17.59 5.05 -8.33
C PHE A 135 18.25 4.01 -9.26
N VAL A 136 18.58 4.40 -10.49
CA VAL A 136 19.26 3.54 -11.46
C VAL A 136 20.79 3.56 -11.26
N THR A 137 21.30 4.45 -10.42
CA THR A 137 22.73 4.57 -10.11
C THR A 137 23.23 3.38 -9.28
N GLY A 138 24.56 3.17 -9.23
CA GLY A 138 25.16 2.06 -8.46
C GLY A 138 24.83 2.06 -6.95
N ALA A 139 24.50 3.22 -6.36
CA ALA A 139 23.99 3.35 -4.99
C ALA A 139 22.46 3.32 -4.92
N GLY A 140 21.76 3.11 -6.04
CA GLY A 140 20.32 3.24 -6.16
C GLY A 140 19.53 2.33 -5.21
N LEU A 141 19.97 1.09 -5.02
CA LEU A 141 19.30 0.17 -4.08
C LEU A 141 19.37 0.66 -2.64
N ALA A 142 20.50 1.21 -2.19
CA ALA A 142 20.62 1.74 -0.84
C ALA A 142 19.75 2.99 -0.65
N TRP A 143 19.71 3.88 -1.65
CA TRP A 143 18.82 5.04 -1.64
C TRP A 143 17.35 4.64 -1.64
N LEU A 144 16.98 3.64 -2.45
CA LEU A 144 15.62 3.14 -2.52
C LEU A 144 15.17 2.56 -1.18
N ASP A 145 16.04 1.79 -0.52
CA ASP A 145 15.76 1.20 0.80
C ASP A 145 15.53 2.28 1.88
N ILE A 146 16.37 3.33 1.88
CA ILE A 146 16.20 4.46 2.80
C ILE A 146 14.87 5.17 2.53
N VAL A 147 14.58 5.52 1.28
CA VAL A 147 13.34 6.21 0.91
C VAL A 147 12.12 5.36 1.22
N ASP A 148 12.15 4.06 0.91
CA ASP A 148 11.07 3.13 1.20
C ASP A 148 10.78 3.04 2.70
N ASN A 149 11.82 2.92 3.51
CA ASN A 149 11.70 2.90 4.97
C ASN A 149 11.05 4.19 5.50
N TRP A 150 11.53 5.37 5.06
CA TRP A 150 10.94 6.64 5.48
C TRP A 150 9.50 6.83 5.01
N CYS A 151 9.20 6.41 3.79
CA CYS A 151 7.84 6.47 3.26
C CYS A 151 6.88 5.54 4.01
N ASN A 152 7.26 4.30 4.23
CA ASN A 152 6.37 3.30 4.83
C ASN A 152 6.31 3.40 6.36
N ALA A 153 7.44 3.56 7.03
CA ALA A 153 7.49 3.56 8.49
C ALA A 153 7.02 4.89 9.13
N TYR A 154 7.15 6.01 8.41
CA TYR A 154 6.82 7.33 8.97
C TYR A 154 5.74 8.05 8.20
N SER A 155 5.95 8.29 6.90
CA SER A 155 5.03 9.13 6.12
C SER A 155 3.65 8.52 5.99
N LEU A 156 3.55 7.22 5.73
CA LEU A 156 2.28 6.52 5.58
C LEU A 156 1.46 6.52 6.89
N ILE A 157 2.13 6.29 8.02
CA ILE A 157 1.50 6.30 9.34
C ILE A 157 1.02 7.72 9.68
N LEU A 158 1.84 8.73 9.40
CA LEU A 158 1.47 10.13 9.64
C LEU A 158 0.25 10.56 8.81
N VAL A 159 0.20 10.18 7.53
CA VAL A 159 -0.97 10.42 6.68
C VAL A 159 -2.20 9.72 7.25
N GLY A 160 -2.09 8.46 7.68
CA GLY A 160 -3.19 7.73 8.32
C GLY A 160 -3.72 8.40 9.59
N ILE A 161 -2.82 8.96 10.42
CA ILE A 161 -3.21 9.74 11.61
C ILE A 161 -3.98 11.01 11.19
N LEU A 162 -3.48 11.74 10.19
CA LEU A 162 -4.13 12.95 9.69
C LEU A 162 -5.50 12.66 9.07
N GLU A 163 -5.64 11.57 8.31
CA GLU A 163 -6.92 11.10 7.77
C GLU A 163 -7.90 10.76 8.90
N ALA A 164 -7.46 10.03 9.92
CA ALA A 164 -8.31 9.67 11.06
C ALA A 164 -8.74 10.90 11.87
N ILE A 165 -7.86 11.88 12.07
CA ILE A 165 -8.18 13.15 12.73
C ILE A 165 -9.18 13.94 11.88
N THR A 166 -8.95 14.02 10.57
CA THR A 166 -9.80 14.77 9.66
C THR A 166 -11.22 14.21 9.67
N ILE A 167 -11.38 12.90 9.50
CA ILE A 167 -12.70 12.25 9.46
C ILE A 167 -13.35 12.21 10.85
N GLY A 168 -12.55 11.93 11.89
CA GLY A 168 -13.07 11.73 13.24
C GLY A 168 -13.41 13.03 13.97
N TRP A 169 -12.65 14.12 13.74
CA TRP A 169 -12.70 15.32 14.57
C TRP A 169 -13.07 16.58 13.78
N LEU A 170 -12.61 16.75 12.54
CA LEU A 170 -12.93 17.90 11.70
C LEU A 170 -14.22 17.71 10.91
N PHE A 171 -14.47 16.49 10.42
CA PHE A 171 -15.76 16.12 9.83
C PHE A 171 -16.65 15.44 10.87
N ASP A 172 -17.97 15.47 10.63
CA ASP A 172 -18.90 14.69 11.44
C ASP A 172 -18.91 13.23 10.99
N PRO A 173 -18.34 12.29 11.80
CA PRO A 173 -18.25 10.88 11.40
C PRO A 173 -19.63 10.22 11.22
N LYS A 174 -20.70 10.80 11.81
CA LYS A 174 -22.06 10.33 11.60
C LYS A 174 -22.57 10.62 10.18
N LYS A 175 -22.14 11.74 9.58
CA LYS A 175 -22.46 12.05 8.18
C LYS A 175 -21.78 11.09 7.24
N VAL A 176 -20.50 10.81 7.48
CA VAL A 176 -19.74 9.82 6.70
C VAL A 176 -20.39 8.44 6.83
N LEU A 177 -20.75 8.02 8.05
CA LEU A 177 -21.42 6.74 8.26
C LEU A 177 -22.78 6.66 7.57
N LYS A 178 -23.54 7.76 7.52
CA LYS A 178 -24.82 7.80 6.81
C LYS A 178 -24.61 7.53 5.32
N GLU A 179 -23.55 8.07 4.73
CA GLU A 179 -23.22 7.84 3.33
C GLU A 179 -22.72 6.41 3.11
N VAL A 180 -21.86 5.88 3.98
CA VAL A 180 -21.38 4.48 3.93
C VAL A 180 -22.56 3.49 3.98
N ASN A 181 -23.58 3.77 4.78
CA ASN A 181 -24.75 2.91 4.94
C ASN A 181 -25.91 3.23 3.96
N ARG A 182 -25.75 4.20 3.06
CA ARG A 182 -26.82 4.71 2.20
C ARG A 182 -27.41 3.62 1.29
N ASN A 183 -26.55 2.90 0.59
CA ASN A 183 -26.97 1.88 -0.39
C ASN A 183 -26.67 0.45 0.11
N THR A 184 -26.62 0.26 1.42
CA THR A 184 -26.27 -1.03 1.99
C THR A 184 -27.50 -1.90 2.13
N GLU A 185 -27.63 -2.91 1.28
CA GLU A 185 -28.55 -4.01 1.45
C GLU A 185 -27.88 -5.09 2.31
N GLY A 186 -28.38 -5.29 3.55
CA GLY A 186 -27.89 -6.30 4.48
C GLY A 186 -27.11 -5.74 5.67
N PHE A 187 -25.83 -6.00 5.77
CA PHE A 187 -25.01 -5.58 6.92
C PHE A 187 -24.74 -4.09 6.92
N LYS A 188 -25.36 -3.36 7.86
CA LYS A 188 -25.09 -1.95 8.10
C LYS A 188 -24.00 -1.81 9.17
N MET A 189 -23.02 -0.96 8.91
CA MET A 189 -21.95 -0.65 9.85
C MET A 189 -22.55 0.03 11.10
N PRO A 190 -22.38 -0.53 12.31
CA PRO A 190 -22.92 0.06 13.53
C PRO A 190 -22.20 1.37 13.89
N ALA A 191 -22.98 2.38 14.27
CA ALA A 191 -22.46 3.73 14.51
C ALA A 191 -21.43 3.78 15.64
N TRP A 192 -21.65 3.02 16.71
CA TRP A 192 -20.73 2.98 17.85
C TRP A 192 -19.36 2.44 17.43
N TRP A 193 -19.33 1.37 16.63
CA TRP A 193 -18.09 0.78 16.14
C TRP A 193 -17.32 1.72 15.22
N PHE A 194 -17.99 2.29 14.22
CA PHE A 194 -17.40 3.20 13.26
C PHE A 194 -16.79 4.44 13.94
N VAL A 195 -17.58 5.08 14.81
CA VAL A 195 -17.15 6.31 15.51
C VAL A 195 -15.99 6.01 16.48
N THR A 196 -16.06 4.91 17.24
CA THR A 196 -15.00 4.53 18.19
C THR A 196 -13.73 4.15 17.44
N SER A 197 -13.84 3.41 16.33
CA SER A 197 -12.69 3.02 15.54
C SER A 197 -11.95 4.22 14.95
N ILE A 198 -12.65 5.20 14.38
CA ILE A 198 -12.02 6.36 13.75
C ILE A 198 -11.52 7.38 14.78
N LYS A 199 -12.29 7.63 15.86
CA LYS A 199 -11.90 8.65 16.84
C LYS A 199 -10.85 8.20 17.84
N ILE A 200 -10.83 6.92 18.18
CA ILE A 200 -10.03 6.42 19.30
C ILE A 200 -9.05 5.36 18.82
N LEU A 201 -9.54 4.28 18.21
CA LEU A 201 -8.76 3.09 17.97
C LEU A 201 -7.69 3.34 16.88
N ALA A 202 -8.05 3.95 15.75
CA ALA A 202 -7.11 4.26 14.68
C ALA A 202 -6.06 5.30 15.09
N PRO A 203 -6.40 6.47 15.68
CA PRO A 203 -5.38 7.43 16.11
C PRO A 203 -4.43 6.87 17.18
N ILE A 204 -4.95 6.12 18.18
CA ILE A 204 -4.11 5.57 19.24
C ILE A 204 -3.17 4.50 18.69
N SER A 205 -3.67 3.55 17.90
CA SER A 205 -2.84 2.48 17.33
C SER A 205 -1.79 3.04 16.38
N LEU A 206 -2.15 3.95 15.48
CA LEU A 206 -1.22 4.56 14.54
C LEU A 206 -0.18 5.43 15.24
N THR A 207 -0.57 6.20 16.26
CA THR A 207 0.37 6.98 17.07
C THR A 207 1.31 6.07 17.87
N GLY A 208 0.81 4.96 18.40
CA GLY A 208 1.62 3.95 19.06
C GLY A 208 2.68 3.35 18.13
N PHE A 209 2.30 2.96 16.90
CA PHE A 209 3.23 2.49 15.88
C PHE A 209 4.23 3.55 15.44
N PHE A 210 3.78 4.80 15.32
CA PHE A 210 4.67 5.91 14.97
C PHE A 210 5.74 6.14 16.03
N ILE A 211 5.35 6.16 17.30
CA ILE A 211 6.28 6.30 18.42
C ILE A 211 7.23 5.09 18.51
N TRP A 212 6.72 3.88 18.32
CA TRP A 212 7.53 2.66 18.30
C TRP A 212 8.62 2.73 17.23
N ASN A 213 8.26 3.09 16.00
CA ASN A 213 9.23 3.25 14.92
C ASN A 213 10.25 4.36 15.22
N LEU A 214 9.80 5.45 15.84
CA LEU A 214 10.69 6.56 16.20
C LEU A 214 11.69 6.16 17.28
N VAL A 215 11.26 5.40 18.28
CA VAL A 215 12.14 4.89 19.34
C VAL A 215 13.11 3.83 18.82
N SER A 216 12.70 3.01 17.86
CA SER A 216 13.56 2.00 17.23
C SER A 216 14.66 2.59 16.33
N LEU A 217 14.60 3.89 16.03
CA LEU A 217 15.62 4.59 15.25
C LEU A 217 16.86 4.95 16.08
N PHE A 218 16.70 5.04 17.41
CA PHE A 218 17.75 5.39 18.38
C PHE A 218 18.17 4.20 19.21
#